data_5cfc52b87df75ac2d99ebf9e7a3a1374
#
_entry.id   5cfc52b87df75ac2d99ebf9e7a3a1374
#
_cell.length_a   1.000
_cell.length_b   1.000
_cell.length_c   1.000
_cell.angle_alpha   90.00
_cell.angle_beta   90.00
_cell.angle_gamma   90.00
#
_symmetry.space_group_name_H-M   'P 1'
#
loop_
_entity.id
_entity.type
_entity.pdbx_description
1 polymer ?
#
loop_
_entity_poly.entity_id
_entity_poly.type
_entity_poly.pdbx_seq_one_letter_code
_entity_poly.pdbx_strand_id
1 'polypeptide(L)'
;MIVRIDNSVHVQIAEFYAISMALHPTLDEAVVERKKSRLYAAIRELETYATIYPLARYKQAWIDAGYHEFIAEDFHFAYKIYTIAETGEQAAYVVDACHSLLYHN
;
A
#
# COMPACT_ATOMS: atom_id res chain seq x y z
N MET A 1 -2.41 -12.48 11.38
CA MET A 1 -3.08 -11.15 11.39
C MET A 1 -3.91 -10.99 10.14
N ILE A 2 -5.10 -10.43 10.26
CA ILE A 2 -5.98 -10.15 9.12
C ILE A 2 -5.45 -8.91 8.41
N VAL A 3 -5.46 -8.89 7.07
CA VAL A 3 -5.10 -7.72 6.28
C VAL A 3 -6.34 -7.20 5.57
N ARG A 4 -6.63 -5.92 5.77
CA ARG A 4 -7.71 -5.22 5.07
C ARG A 4 -7.14 -4.07 4.27
N ILE A 5 -7.73 -3.79 3.12
CA ILE A 5 -7.24 -2.76 2.20
C ILE A 5 -8.38 -1.80 1.94
N ASP A 6 -8.14 -0.51 2.19
CA ASP A 6 -9.12 0.51 1.87
C ASP A 6 -9.32 0.63 0.35
N ASN A 7 -10.53 0.89 -0.07
CA ASN A 7 -10.83 1.01 -1.51
C ASN A 7 -9.99 2.10 -2.19
N SER A 8 -9.65 3.16 -1.49
CA SER A 8 -8.80 4.24 -2.02
C SER A 8 -7.44 3.72 -2.48
N VAL A 9 -6.90 2.70 -1.82
CA VAL A 9 -5.61 2.08 -2.19
C VAL A 9 -5.72 1.40 -3.54
N HIS A 10 -6.80 0.64 -3.76
CA HIS A 10 -7.04 -0.01 -5.06
C HIS A 10 -7.19 1.02 -6.17
N VAL A 11 -7.92 2.10 -5.90
CA VAL A 11 -8.12 3.19 -6.86
C VAL A 11 -6.79 3.84 -7.22
N GLN A 12 -5.96 4.15 -6.24
CA GLN A 12 -4.66 4.80 -6.49
C GLN A 12 -3.73 3.92 -7.30
N ILE A 13 -3.68 2.63 -7.01
CA ILE A 13 -2.87 1.67 -7.78
C ILE A 13 -3.37 1.60 -9.22
N ALA A 14 -4.68 1.44 -9.41
CA ALA A 14 -5.28 1.32 -10.73
C ALA A 14 -5.06 2.60 -11.56
N GLU A 15 -5.27 3.77 -10.96
CA GLU A 15 -5.08 5.06 -11.63
C GLU A 15 -3.63 5.28 -12.05
N PHE A 16 -2.68 4.97 -11.18
CA PHE A 16 -1.27 5.14 -11.50
C PHE A 16 -0.88 4.34 -12.74
N TYR A 17 -1.26 3.07 -12.80
CA TYR A 17 -0.92 2.23 -13.94
C TYR A 17 -1.72 2.58 -15.19
N ALA A 18 -2.97 3.00 -15.07
CA ALA A 18 -3.76 3.47 -16.20
C ALA A 18 -3.13 4.72 -16.84
N ILE A 19 -2.69 5.66 -16.03
CA ILE A 19 -2.00 6.87 -16.50
C ILE A 19 -0.66 6.52 -17.13
N SER A 20 0.10 5.62 -16.50
CA SER A 20 1.39 5.18 -17.02
C SER A 20 1.25 4.52 -18.40
N MET A 21 0.25 3.68 -18.59
CA MET A 21 -0.03 3.04 -19.87
C MET A 21 -0.48 4.05 -20.93
N ALA A 22 -1.26 5.06 -20.55
CA ALA A 22 -1.68 6.12 -21.45
C ALA A 22 -0.51 6.99 -21.92
N LEU A 23 0.42 7.28 -21.01
CA LEU A 23 1.61 8.09 -21.32
C LEU A 23 2.71 7.31 -22.04
N HIS A 24 2.72 5.99 -21.89
CA HIS A 24 3.73 5.10 -22.46
C HIS A 24 3.04 3.98 -23.25
N PRO A 25 2.59 4.25 -24.49
CA PRO A 25 1.81 3.27 -25.26
C PRO A 25 2.54 1.96 -25.55
N THR A 26 3.87 1.94 -25.43
CA THR A 26 4.68 0.73 -25.62
C THR A 26 4.81 -0.11 -24.35
N LEU A 27 4.25 0.36 -23.22
CA LEU A 27 4.29 -0.39 -21.97
C LEU A 27 3.40 -1.63 -22.08
N ASP A 28 3.99 -2.80 -21.85
CA ASP A 28 3.31 -4.08 -22.01
C ASP A 28 2.33 -4.29 -20.83
N GLU A 29 1.07 -4.55 -21.17
CA GLU A 29 0.03 -4.83 -20.20
C GLU A 29 0.38 -6.03 -19.31
N ALA A 30 1.02 -7.06 -19.87
CA ALA A 30 1.44 -8.23 -19.09
C ALA A 30 2.48 -7.87 -18.02
N VAL A 31 3.37 -6.92 -18.31
CA VAL A 31 4.35 -6.42 -17.34
C VAL A 31 3.64 -5.69 -16.21
N VAL A 32 2.66 -4.86 -16.54
CA VAL A 32 1.86 -4.11 -15.53
C VAL A 32 1.12 -5.10 -14.63
N GLU A 33 0.48 -6.11 -15.20
CA GLU A 33 -0.25 -7.10 -14.41
C GLU A 33 0.67 -7.89 -13.46
N ARG A 34 1.88 -8.22 -13.90
CA ARG A 34 2.87 -8.88 -13.03
C ARG A 34 3.30 -7.96 -11.88
N LYS A 35 3.51 -6.67 -12.15
CA LYS A 35 3.85 -5.69 -11.10
C LYS A 35 2.74 -5.55 -10.08
N LYS A 36 1.49 -5.46 -10.55
CA LYS A 36 0.32 -5.41 -9.64
C LYS A 36 0.23 -6.65 -8.77
N SER A 37 0.44 -7.83 -9.36
CA SER A 37 0.40 -9.10 -8.61
C SER A 37 1.45 -9.14 -7.50
N ARG A 38 2.69 -8.70 -7.80
CA ARG A 38 3.75 -8.62 -6.80
C ARG A 38 3.42 -7.61 -5.70
N LEU A 39 2.81 -6.49 -6.08
CA LEU A 39 2.40 -5.46 -5.16
C LEU A 39 1.38 -5.97 -4.16
N TYR A 40 0.34 -6.64 -4.63
CA TYR A 40 -0.68 -7.22 -3.77
C TYR A 40 -0.14 -8.38 -2.93
N ALA A 41 0.79 -9.15 -3.47
CA ALA A 41 1.46 -10.20 -2.70
C ALA A 41 2.24 -9.59 -1.52
N ALA A 42 2.93 -8.46 -1.75
CA ALA A 42 3.64 -7.75 -0.68
C ALA A 42 2.69 -7.22 0.38
N ILE A 43 1.52 -6.71 -0.02
CA ILE A 43 0.50 -6.27 0.94
C ILE A 43 0.03 -7.45 1.81
N ARG A 44 -0.21 -8.61 1.20
CA ARG A 44 -0.64 -9.79 1.96
C ARG A 44 0.40 -10.27 2.96
N GLU A 45 1.68 -10.01 2.72
CA GLU A 45 2.74 -10.36 3.68
C GLU A 45 2.60 -9.61 5.02
N LEU A 46 1.78 -8.57 5.09
CA LEU A 46 1.45 -7.93 6.35
C LEU A 46 0.78 -8.91 7.34
N GLU A 47 0.19 -9.99 6.87
CA GLU A 47 -0.31 -11.05 7.75
C GLU A 47 0.75 -11.51 8.73
N THR A 48 2.03 -11.54 8.28
CA THR A 48 3.16 -12.00 9.07
C THR A 48 4.00 -10.85 9.61
N TYR A 49 4.19 -9.79 8.81
CA TYR A 49 5.23 -8.79 9.09
C TYR A 49 4.71 -7.42 9.52
N ALA A 50 3.40 -7.25 9.74
CA ALA A 50 2.83 -5.94 10.06
C ALA A 50 3.45 -5.28 11.30
N THR A 51 3.88 -6.06 12.28
CA THR A 51 4.46 -5.51 13.52
C THR A 51 5.94 -5.11 13.38
N ILE A 52 6.58 -5.45 12.26
CA ILE A 52 8.01 -5.22 12.06
C ILE A 52 8.29 -3.87 11.41
N TYR A 53 7.41 -3.42 10.52
CA TYR A 53 7.65 -2.18 9.80
C TYR A 53 7.53 -0.96 10.71
N PRO A 54 8.40 0.05 10.52
CA PRO A 54 8.43 1.23 11.38
C PRO A 54 7.25 2.15 11.13
N LEU A 55 7.05 3.08 12.04
CA LEU A 55 6.14 4.21 11.83
C LEU A 55 6.68 5.10 10.71
N ALA A 56 5.78 5.76 9.99
CA ALA A 56 6.13 6.70 8.94
C ALA A 56 7.01 7.83 9.48
N ARG A 57 8.02 8.22 8.68
CA ARG A 57 9.02 9.21 9.09
C ARG A 57 9.17 10.38 8.13
N TYR A 58 8.49 10.34 7.00
CA TYR A 58 8.68 11.36 5.95
C TYR A 58 7.40 12.12 5.63
N LYS A 59 6.34 11.42 5.23
CA LYS A 59 5.09 12.07 4.84
C LYS A 59 4.35 12.55 6.09
N GLN A 60 4.19 13.87 6.23
CA GLN A 60 3.68 14.47 7.46
C GLN A 60 2.28 13.98 7.83
N ALA A 61 1.39 13.84 6.84
CA ALA A 61 0.05 13.34 7.09
C ALA A 61 0.06 11.94 7.71
N TRP A 62 0.98 11.08 7.28
CA TRP A 62 1.10 9.73 7.82
C TRP A 62 1.76 9.72 9.20
N ILE A 63 2.73 10.62 9.42
CA ILE A 63 3.36 10.80 10.73
C ILE A 63 2.31 11.24 11.75
N ASP A 64 1.53 12.25 11.41
CA ASP A 64 0.51 12.81 12.29
C ASP A 64 -0.58 11.80 12.65
N ALA A 65 -0.90 10.93 11.69
CA ALA A 65 -1.89 9.87 11.90
C ALA A 65 -1.33 8.66 12.67
N GLY A 66 -0.01 8.60 12.85
CA GLY A 66 0.62 7.48 13.54
C GLY A 66 0.66 6.19 12.73
N TYR A 67 0.65 6.28 11.40
CA TYR A 67 0.67 5.11 10.53
C TYR A 67 2.05 4.47 10.47
N HIS A 68 2.07 3.14 10.28
CA HIS A 68 3.23 2.42 9.83
C HIS A 68 3.39 2.58 8.32
N GLU A 69 4.61 2.42 7.83
CA GLU A 69 4.89 2.54 6.41
C GLU A 69 5.75 1.37 5.94
N PHE A 70 5.45 0.85 4.74
CA PHE A 70 6.32 -0.08 4.04
C PHE A 70 6.36 0.25 2.55
N ILE A 71 7.39 -0.25 1.87
CA ILE A 71 7.63 0.04 0.45
C ILE A 71 7.64 -1.28 -0.31
N ALA A 72 6.95 -1.33 -1.43
CA ALA A 72 6.94 -2.47 -2.34
C ALA A 72 6.69 -2.01 -3.77
N GLU A 73 7.46 -2.53 -4.73
CA GLU A 73 7.28 -2.25 -6.17
C GLU A 73 7.14 -0.74 -6.47
N ASP A 74 7.99 0.08 -5.84
CA ASP A 74 8.01 1.54 -5.99
C ASP A 74 6.79 2.26 -5.40
N PHE A 75 5.94 1.58 -4.66
CA PHE A 75 4.86 2.20 -3.91
C PHE A 75 5.21 2.26 -2.42
N HIS A 76 4.82 3.37 -1.80
CA HIS A 76 4.80 3.52 -0.35
C HIS A 76 3.38 3.27 0.14
N PHE A 77 3.24 2.47 1.19
CA PHE A 77 1.95 2.14 1.78
C PHE A 77 1.92 2.57 3.23
N ALA A 78 0.81 3.16 3.63
CA ALA A 78 0.54 3.47 5.03
C ALA A 78 -0.52 2.51 5.56
N TYR A 79 -0.31 1.99 6.76
CA TYR A 79 -1.28 1.11 7.41
C TYR A 79 -1.29 1.34 8.91
N LYS A 80 -2.38 0.92 9.53
CA LYS A 80 -2.53 0.90 10.98
C LYS A 80 -2.87 -0.50 11.46
N ILE A 81 -2.50 -0.80 12.69
CA ILE A 81 -2.85 -2.06 13.36
C ILE A 81 -3.95 -1.77 14.36
N TYR A 82 -5.00 -2.57 14.35
CA TYR A 82 -6.09 -2.43 15.31
C TYR A 82 -6.62 -3.78 15.72
N THR A 83 -7.36 -3.80 16.83
CA THR A 83 -8.00 -5.01 17.34
C THR A 83 -9.46 -5.01 16.93
N ILE A 84 -9.91 -6.10 16.33
CA ILE A 84 -11.32 -6.30 15.97
C ILE A 84 -12.07 -6.62 17.24
N ALA A 85 -13.05 -5.76 17.60
CA ALA A 85 -13.75 -5.86 18.88
C ALA A 85 -14.50 -7.19 19.05
N GLU A 86 -15.10 -7.70 17.97
CA GLU A 86 -15.93 -8.90 18.03
C GLU A 86 -15.14 -10.19 18.27
N THR A 87 -13.89 -10.25 17.80
CA THR A 87 -13.09 -11.49 17.82
C THR A 87 -11.84 -11.36 18.66
N GLY A 88 -11.39 -10.15 18.99
CA GLY A 88 -10.11 -9.90 19.63
C GLY A 88 -8.91 -10.10 18.72
N GLU A 89 -9.13 -10.42 17.45
CA GLU A 89 -8.04 -10.56 16.49
C GLU A 89 -7.46 -9.22 16.09
N GLN A 90 -6.16 -9.19 15.79
CA GLN A 90 -5.53 -8.02 15.24
C GLN A 90 -5.66 -7.97 13.72
N ALA A 91 -5.77 -6.78 13.18
CA ALA A 91 -5.83 -6.55 11.75
C ALA A 91 -4.87 -5.41 11.36
N ALA A 92 -4.28 -5.54 10.19
CA ALA A 92 -3.56 -4.46 9.53
C ALA A 92 -4.49 -3.86 8.48
N TYR A 93 -4.73 -2.57 8.57
CA TYR A 93 -5.59 -1.85 7.63
C TYR A 93 -4.73 -0.91 6.79
N VAL A 94 -4.56 -1.25 5.50
CA VAL A 94 -3.83 -0.40 4.56
C VAL A 94 -4.76 0.73 4.15
N VAL A 95 -4.40 1.95 4.54
CA VAL A 95 -5.28 3.12 4.42
C VAL A 95 -4.90 4.03 3.28
N ASP A 96 -3.65 3.99 2.81
CA ASP A 96 -3.18 4.89 1.76
C ASP A 96 -2.02 4.27 1.00
N ALA A 97 -1.83 4.73 -0.22
CA ALA A 97 -0.74 4.31 -1.09
C ALA A 97 -0.27 5.49 -1.92
N CYS A 98 1.03 5.53 -2.21
CA CYS A 98 1.61 6.59 -3.00
C CYS A 98 2.80 6.05 -3.78
N HIS A 99 2.79 6.22 -5.11
CA HIS A 99 3.96 5.84 -5.91
C HIS A 99 5.15 6.76 -5.58
N SER A 100 6.37 6.22 -5.60
CA SER A 100 7.58 6.95 -5.24
C SER A 100 7.76 8.26 -6.01
N LEU A 101 7.32 8.32 -7.27
CA LEU A 101 7.38 9.54 -8.06
C LEU A 101 6.47 10.66 -7.54
N LEU A 102 5.44 10.31 -6.81
CA LEU A 102 4.47 11.25 -6.23
C LEU A 102 4.64 11.40 -4.72
N TYR A 103 5.58 10.63 -4.14
CA TYR A 103 5.81 10.61 -2.70
C TYR A 103 6.61 11.85 -2.28
N HIS A 104 5.94 12.74 -1.58
CA HIS A 104 6.55 13.96 -1.05
C HIS A 104 5.82 14.39 0.23
N ASN A 105 6.48 15.23 0.95
CA ASN A 105 5.94 15.69 2.22
C ASN A 105 4.77 16.67 2.02
#